data_649c8c2121ed181bb0151c0eb05db01e
#
_entry.id   649c8c2121ed181bb0151c0eb05db01e
#
_cell.length_a   1.000
_cell.length_b   1.000
_cell.length_c   1.000
_cell.angle_alpha   90.00
_cell.angle_beta   90.00
_cell.angle_gamma   90.00
#
_symmetry.space_group_name_H-M   'P 1'
#
loop_
_entity.id
_entity.type
_entity.pdbx_description
1 polymer ?
#
loop_
_entity_poly.entity_id
_entity_poly.type
_entity_poly.pdbx_seq_one_letter_code
_entity_poly.pdbx_strand_id
1 'polypeptide(L)'
;DDRWPINTRGNVGEVFPEVLTPLSYRLGVIAAEKAWREAYAELGVASKGDFTSEDPIIIGLYGGYAYLNLSYLRILGVRAPGSSPEAIDVSFFGEGNPPPYKPHKGDKSLRSTLRILKSVMGAIGTKAMPPMVADSFARADTHWNACPSLDASDEDLLAYLHAFPSAFGPAFHNHMLSTALASIVAGVLADACAAADEPGLVTHLIGSAGDVKSAEYARDLYTIARAVRDQPTVVAAFDAGVDGLVDRLASQSGDPDVANFSDRFAAFVADHGHRGPNDWEISSRNWENTPEMALVAIDRMRLADHDLDPAARLADDDARRAAAIAVVRPHVKGLDRMNFDKALIATRWWSQAREATRDRAIRIGAPTKKVYRELVRRAAERGGHPDPVRIALLDPLDELPAYLADPTAFTDVLAERGALFDRYAAVEPRFFIASQDEVPTIEELEADQAARAAEAVATPGDVLTGAAGCQGVARGRARIVMDPADAIDLEPGEVLVAPITDPSWTPLFLPSAAVVVDVGALMSHAVIVARELGIPCVVAVDGATRRIPDGALVEVDGTAGTVTVLEG
;
A
#
# COMPACT_ATOMS: atom_id res chain seq x y z
N ASP A 1 24.49 10.98 1.04
CA ASP A 1 25.22 10.92 2.32
C ASP A 1 26.03 9.63 2.36
N ASP A 2 27.34 9.73 2.46
CA ASP A 2 28.28 8.57 2.46
C ASP A 2 27.97 7.55 3.56
N ARG A 3 27.28 7.97 4.61
CA ARG A 3 26.84 7.08 5.70
C ARG A 3 25.62 6.24 5.32
N TRP A 4 24.79 6.75 4.43
CA TRP A 4 23.51 6.16 4.07
C TRP A 4 23.39 5.92 2.55
N PRO A 5 24.33 5.14 1.94
CA PRO A 5 24.43 5.09 0.48
C PRO A 5 23.36 4.23 -0.19
N ILE A 6 22.83 3.21 0.51
CA ILE A 6 21.97 2.19 -0.12
C ILE A 6 20.50 2.59 0.01
N ASN A 7 19.82 2.65 -1.12
CA ASN A 7 18.40 2.94 -1.23
C ASN A 7 17.68 1.80 -1.95
N THR A 8 16.39 1.60 -1.66
CA THR A 8 15.60 0.50 -2.17
C THR A 8 14.16 0.90 -2.48
N ARG A 9 13.57 0.25 -3.47
CA ARG A 9 12.14 0.30 -3.77
C ARG A 9 11.31 -0.65 -2.88
N GLY A 10 11.96 -1.55 -2.16
CA GLY A 10 11.28 -2.48 -1.25
C GLY A 10 10.37 -1.75 -0.27
N ASN A 11 9.12 -2.20 -0.13
CA ASN A 11 8.02 -1.59 0.61
C ASN A 11 7.54 -0.23 0.05
N VAL A 12 8.42 0.75 -0.20
CA VAL A 12 8.00 2.07 -0.71
C VAL A 12 7.43 1.99 -2.13
N GLY A 13 7.82 1.00 -2.91
CA GLY A 13 7.24 0.74 -4.22
C GLY A 13 5.75 0.40 -4.16
N GLU A 14 5.27 -0.18 -3.05
CA GLU A 14 3.83 -0.43 -2.82
C GLU A 14 3.09 0.82 -2.31
N VAL A 15 3.83 1.78 -1.75
CA VAL A 15 3.28 3.04 -1.20
C VAL A 15 3.21 4.11 -2.28
N PHE A 16 4.26 4.20 -3.09
CA PHE A 16 4.39 5.07 -4.25
C PHE A 16 4.83 4.23 -5.46
N PRO A 17 3.90 3.50 -6.09
CA PRO A 17 4.23 2.61 -7.22
C PRO A 17 4.71 3.40 -8.44
N GLU A 18 4.16 4.56 -8.66
CA GLU A 18 4.35 5.43 -9.82
C GLU A 18 5.40 6.51 -9.58
N VAL A 19 5.64 7.31 -10.61
CA VAL A 19 6.45 8.53 -10.53
C VAL A 19 5.80 9.52 -9.57
N LEU A 20 6.54 9.93 -8.55
CA LEU A 20 6.08 10.84 -7.52
C LEU A 20 6.07 12.28 -8.06
N THR A 21 4.96 12.99 -7.86
CA THR A 21 4.86 14.38 -8.30
C THR A 21 5.54 15.35 -7.31
N PRO A 22 6.03 16.51 -7.80
CA PRO A 22 6.50 17.60 -6.95
C PRO A 22 5.47 18.04 -5.91
N LEU A 23 4.18 18.02 -6.25
CA LEU A 23 3.08 18.32 -5.32
C LEU A 23 3.13 17.40 -4.09
N SER A 24 3.12 16.09 -4.29
CA SER A 24 3.12 15.13 -3.20
C SER A 24 4.46 15.03 -2.48
N TYR A 25 5.56 15.23 -3.20
CA TYR A 25 6.87 15.33 -2.57
C TYR A 25 6.96 16.49 -1.57
N ARG A 26 6.61 17.69 -2.00
CA ARG A 26 6.72 18.91 -1.19
C ARG A 26 5.75 18.92 0.00
N LEU A 27 4.51 18.51 -0.21
CA LEU A 27 3.47 18.58 0.82
C LEU A 27 3.41 17.31 1.68
N GLY A 28 3.64 16.13 1.09
CA GLY A 28 3.49 14.84 1.76
C GLY A 28 4.80 14.26 2.26
N VAL A 29 5.75 13.99 1.33
CA VAL A 29 6.97 13.23 1.65
C VAL A 29 7.88 13.96 2.62
N ILE A 30 8.06 15.27 2.49
CA ILE A 30 8.87 16.07 3.43
C ILE A 30 8.26 16.02 4.84
N ALA A 31 6.94 16.09 4.95
CA ALA A 31 6.24 15.98 6.25
C ALA A 31 6.35 14.55 6.82
N ALA A 32 6.23 13.52 5.97
CA ALA A 32 6.40 12.13 6.34
C ALA A 32 7.83 11.83 6.84
N GLU A 33 8.84 12.33 6.15
CA GLU A 33 10.26 12.21 6.55
C GLU A 33 10.49 12.74 7.97
N LYS A 34 10.03 13.96 8.24
CA LYS A 34 10.14 14.58 9.57
C LYS A 34 9.43 13.74 10.64
N ALA A 35 8.21 13.35 10.35
CA ALA A 35 7.40 12.54 11.27
C ALA A 35 8.03 11.17 11.55
N TRP A 36 8.64 10.53 10.54
CA TRP A 36 9.34 9.26 10.70
C TRP A 36 10.58 9.39 11.59
N ARG A 37 11.39 10.44 11.37
CA ARG A 37 12.54 10.74 12.25
C ARG A 37 12.10 10.93 13.70
N GLU A 38 11.02 11.66 13.94
CA GLU A 38 10.46 11.90 15.27
C GLU A 38 9.98 10.59 15.91
N ALA A 39 9.24 9.75 15.19
CA ALA A 39 8.77 8.45 15.67
C ALA A 39 9.93 7.51 16.03
N TYR A 40 10.96 7.42 15.20
CA TYR A 40 12.13 6.60 15.48
C TYR A 40 12.99 7.17 16.61
N ALA A 41 13.02 8.49 16.79
CA ALA A 41 13.64 9.12 17.95
C ALA A 41 12.89 8.79 19.25
N GLU A 42 11.55 8.77 19.23
CA GLU A 42 10.71 8.38 20.37
C GLU A 42 10.95 6.92 20.78
N LEU A 43 10.99 6.01 19.82
CA LEU A 43 11.32 4.59 20.03
C LEU A 43 12.76 4.37 20.53
N GLY A 44 13.63 5.36 20.35
CA GLY A 44 15.06 5.26 20.69
C GLY A 44 15.93 4.70 19.57
N VAL A 45 15.37 4.42 18.40
CA VAL A 45 16.12 3.95 17.21
C VAL A 45 17.01 5.06 16.67
N ALA A 46 16.44 6.25 16.42
CA ALA A 46 17.18 7.42 15.96
C ALA A 46 17.81 8.22 17.10
N SER A 47 18.90 8.88 16.81
CA SER A 47 19.55 9.86 17.67
C SER A 47 19.77 11.18 16.92
N LYS A 48 19.93 12.29 17.67
CA LYS A 48 20.19 13.62 17.07
C LYS A 48 21.45 13.67 16.17
N GLY A 49 22.39 12.76 16.36
CA GLY A 49 23.63 12.69 15.56
C GLY A 49 23.54 11.81 14.33
N ASP A 50 22.39 11.17 14.07
CA ASP A 50 22.22 10.32 12.91
C ASP A 50 21.97 11.13 11.64
N PHE A 51 21.40 12.33 11.75
CA PHE A 51 21.09 13.21 10.64
C PHE A 51 21.93 14.48 10.71
N THR A 52 22.65 14.77 9.63
CA THR A 52 23.51 15.95 9.48
C THR A 52 22.83 17.06 8.68
N SER A 53 21.74 16.75 8.00
CA SER A 53 20.93 17.64 7.18
C SER A 53 19.44 17.53 7.55
N GLU A 54 18.68 18.58 7.27
CA GLU A 54 17.21 18.58 7.31
C GLU A 54 16.63 17.95 6.04
N ASP A 55 17.43 17.77 5.00
CA ASP A 55 17.00 17.14 3.75
C ASP A 55 16.49 15.71 4.00
N PRO A 56 15.52 15.25 3.22
CA PRO A 56 15.03 13.89 3.28
C PRO A 56 16.15 12.86 3.07
N ILE A 57 16.26 11.90 4.00
CA ILE A 57 17.26 10.82 3.98
C ILE A 57 16.57 9.46 4.00
N ILE A 58 15.49 9.32 4.79
CA ILE A 58 14.76 8.05 4.92
C ILE A 58 13.99 7.77 3.65
N ILE A 59 13.38 8.81 3.07
CA ILE A 59 12.62 8.73 1.81
C ILE A 59 13.35 9.57 0.75
N GLY A 60 14.20 8.92 -0.04
CA GLY A 60 14.91 9.55 -1.17
C GLY A 60 14.05 9.60 -2.43
N LEU A 61 14.38 10.53 -3.35
CA LEU A 61 13.77 10.63 -4.66
C LEU A 61 14.86 10.48 -5.74
N TYR A 62 14.75 9.43 -6.56
CA TYR A 62 15.72 9.13 -7.61
C TYR A 62 14.98 8.77 -8.90
N GLY A 63 15.28 9.46 -10.00
CA GLY A 63 14.62 9.23 -11.28
C GLY A 63 13.09 9.38 -11.20
N GLY A 64 12.60 10.33 -10.38
CA GLY A 64 11.17 10.53 -10.17
C GLY A 64 10.49 9.52 -9.24
N TYR A 65 11.18 8.48 -8.78
CA TYR A 65 10.62 7.45 -7.91
C TYR A 65 11.07 7.57 -6.46
N ALA A 66 10.18 7.25 -5.52
CA ALA A 66 10.49 7.22 -4.09
C ALA A 66 11.30 5.97 -3.73
N TYR A 67 12.30 6.14 -2.88
CA TYR A 67 13.13 5.05 -2.33
C TYR A 67 13.22 5.17 -0.82
N LEU A 68 13.25 4.04 -0.13
CA LEU A 68 13.63 4.00 1.29
C LEU A 68 15.13 3.81 1.44
N ASN A 69 15.71 4.51 2.39
CA ASN A 69 17.11 4.35 2.72
C ASN A 69 17.36 3.07 3.54
N LEU A 70 17.79 2.02 2.86
CA LEU A 70 18.06 0.72 3.48
C LEU A 70 19.20 0.78 4.50
N SER A 71 20.24 1.58 4.22
CA SER A 71 21.35 1.77 5.17
C SER A 71 20.85 2.29 6.51
N TYR A 72 19.91 3.24 6.50
CA TYR A 72 19.30 3.78 7.71
C TYR A 72 18.36 2.77 8.39
N LEU A 73 17.50 2.09 7.63
CA LEU A 73 16.57 1.09 8.19
C LEU A 73 17.32 -0.03 8.93
N ARG A 74 18.49 -0.47 8.43
CA ARG A 74 19.36 -1.48 9.06
C ARG A 74 19.87 -1.08 10.44
N ILE A 75 19.88 0.24 10.76
CA ILE A 75 20.26 0.73 12.10
C ILE A 75 19.31 0.22 13.18
N LEU A 76 18.04 -0.01 12.87
CA LEU A 76 17.12 -0.67 13.79
C LEU A 76 17.64 -2.07 14.16
N GLY A 77 18.06 -2.87 13.18
CA GLY A 77 18.64 -4.19 13.41
C GLY A 77 19.94 -4.15 14.23
N VAL A 78 20.81 -3.15 13.96
CA VAL A 78 22.06 -2.97 14.72
C VAL A 78 21.82 -2.58 16.17
N ARG A 79 20.80 -1.78 16.45
CA ARG A 79 20.49 -1.21 17.78
C ARG A 79 19.51 -2.04 18.59
N ALA A 80 18.67 -2.85 17.94
CA ALA A 80 17.69 -3.70 18.61
C ALA A 80 18.35 -4.96 19.18
N PRO A 81 18.13 -5.29 20.47
CA PRO A 81 18.64 -6.53 21.06
C PRO A 81 18.08 -7.76 20.35
N GLY A 82 18.96 -8.67 19.97
CA GLY A 82 18.57 -9.93 19.30
C GLY A 82 18.25 -9.80 17.80
N SER A 83 18.42 -8.59 17.23
CA SER A 83 18.23 -8.35 15.78
C SER A 83 19.56 -8.10 15.07
N SER A 84 19.54 -8.10 13.75
CA SER A 84 20.69 -7.81 12.90
C SER A 84 20.27 -7.02 11.64
N PRO A 85 21.21 -6.40 10.91
CA PRO A 85 20.93 -5.80 9.61
C PRO A 85 20.28 -6.79 8.64
N GLU A 86 20.74 -8.04 8.63
CA GLU A 86 20.24 -9.12 7.77
C GLU A 86 18.79 -9.48 8.11
N ALA A 87 18.40 -9.42 9.39
CA ALA A 87 17.01 -9.63 9.81
C ALA A 87 16.09 -8.54 9.25
N ILE A 88 16.59 -7.30 9.16
CA ILE A 88 15.87 -6.21 8.48
C ILE A 88 15.74 -6.50 6.99
N ASP A 89 16.83 -6.93 6.34
CA ASP A 89 16.80 -7.27 4.91
C ASP A 89 15.76 -8.35 4.61
N VAL A 90 15.74 -9.44 5.38
CA VAL A 90 14.75 -10.51 5.24
C VAL A 90 13.32 -9.98 5.41
N SER A 91 13.08 -9.04 6.32
CA SER A 91 11.75 -8.47 6.53
C SER A 91 11.25 -7.63 5.35
N PHE A 92 12.17 -7.02 4.58
CA PHE A 92 11.85 -6.19 3.42
C PHE A 92 11.88 -6.94 2.09
N PHE A 93 12.75 -7.96 1.96
CA PHE A 93 13.06 -8.58 0.65
C PHE A 93 12.91 -10.12 0.66
N GLY A 94 12.60 -10.72 1.79
CA GLY A 94 12.62 -12.17 1.92
C GLY A 94 14.03 -12.73 1.70
N GLU A 95 14.19 -13.65 0.76
CA GLU A 95 15.50 -14.24 0.38
C GLU A 95 16.23 -13.42 -0.71
N GLY A 96 15.77 -12.20 -1.01
CA GLY A 96 16.43 -11.30 -1.95
C GLY A 96 17.88 -11.05 -1.57
N ASN A 97 18.70 -10.65 -2.55
CA ASN A 97 20.14 -10.42 -2.38
C ASN A 97 20.46 -8.90 -2.34
N PRO A 98 20.14 -8.19 -1.24
CA PRO A 98 20.44 -6.77 -1.12
C PRO A 98 21.95 -6.54 -1.03
N PRO A 99 22.43 -5.33 -1.40
CA PRO A 99 23.82 -4.95 -1.20
C PRO A 99 24.26 -5.16 0.26
N PRO A 100 25.47 -5.67 0.55
CA PRO A 100 25.90 -6.02 1.89
C PRO A 100 25.93 -4.81 2.83
N TYR A 101 25.56 -5.01 4.09
CA TYR A 101 25.69 -3.98 5.11
C TYR A 101 27.16 -3.65 5.38
N LYS A 102 27.51 -2.37 5.35
CA LYS A 102 28.82 -1.83 5.70
C LYS A 102 28.73 -1.12 7.05
N PRO A 103 29.31 -1.69 8.14
CA PRO A 103 29.27 -1.07 9.46
C PRO A 103 29.95 0.31 9.47
N HIS A 104 29.30 1.29 10.11
CA HIS A 104 29.85 2.62 10.31
C HIS A 104 30.04 2.92 11.80
N LYS A 105 31.04 3.77 12.10
CA LYS A 105 31.28 4.24 13.48
C LYS A 105 30.07 5.02 13.99
N GLY A 106 29.47 4.58 15.09
CA GLY A 106 28.28 5.21 15.70
C GLY A 106 26.97 4.49 15.38
N ASP A 107 26.96 3.44 14.55
CA ASP A 107 25.77 2.63 14.33
C ASP A 107 25.34 1.93 15.62
N LYS A 108 26.28 1.41 16.40
CA LYS A 108 26.01 0.84 17.72
C LYS A 108 25.84 1.93 18.77
N SER A 109 24.78 1.82 19.60
CA SER A 109 24.47 2.75 20.67
C SER A 109 23.81 2.03 21.85
N LEU A 110 24.53 1.85 22.95
CA LEU A 110 23.98 1.25 24.17
C LEU A 110 22.75 2.02 24.69
N ARG A 111 22.79 3.36 24.61
CA ARG A 111 21.65 4.21 24.99
C ARG A 111 20.42 3.90 24.14
N SER A 112 20.57 3.77 22.82
CA SER A 112 19.50 3.41 21.91
C SER A 112 18.98 1.99 22.21
N THR A 113 19.87 1.03 22.41
CA THR A 113 19.50 -0.35 22.76
C THR A 113 18.64 -0.41 24.04
N LEU A 114 19.00 0.34 25.09
CA LEU A 114 18.20 0.39 26.32
C LEU A 114 16.82 1.06 26.11
N ARG A 115 16.74 2.10 25.27
CA ARG A 115 15.48 2.76 24.94
C ARG A 115 14.58 1.85 24.10
N ILE A 116 15.15 1.17 23.11
CA ILE A 116 14.43 0.19 22.28
C ILE A 116 13.89 -0.94 23.17
N LEU A 117 14.70 -1.47 24.10
CA LEU A 117 14.24 -2.51 25.03
C LEU A 117 13.06 -2.04 25.87
N LYS A 118 13.06 -0.79 26.33
CA LYS A 118 11.91 -0.20 27.04
C LYS A 118 10.67 -0.14 26.14
N SER A 119 10.83 0.27 24.88
CA SER A 119 9.73 0.31 23.89
C SER A 119 9.19 -1.10 23.58
N VAL A 120 10.06 -2.10 23.43
CA VAL A 120 9.69 -3.53 23.28
C VAL A 120 8.86 -3.99 24.46
N MET A 121 9.31 -3.75 25.69
CA MET A 121 8.59 -4.16 26.91
C MET A 121 7.24 -3.47 27.03
N GLY A 122 7.14 -2.21 26.62
CA GLY A 122 5.88 -1.47 26.51
C GLY A 122 4.94 -2.09 25.48
N ALA A 123 5.44 -2.37 24.28
CA ALA A 123 4.66 -2.91 23.18
C ALA A 123 4.06 -4.29 23.51
N ILE A 124 4.88 -5.25 23.98
CA ILE A 124 4.38 -6.57 24.36
C ILE A 124 3.46 -6.55 25.59
N GLY A 125 3.51 -5.49 26.38
CA GLY A 125 2.63 -5.28 27.53
C GLY A 125 1.25 -4.70 27.18
N THR A 126 0.99 -4.34 25.93
CA THR A 126 -0.25 -3.68 25.49
C THR A 126 -1.45 -4.63 25.58
N LYS A 127 -2.54 -4.16 26.22
CA LYS A 127 -3.75 -4.95 26.48
C LYS A 127 -5.04 -4.27 26.01
N ALA A 128 -4.91 -3.09 25.38
CA ALA A 128 -6.03 -2.30 24.88
C ALA A 128 -5.56 -1.46 23.68
N MET A 129 -6.52 -0.90 22.94
CA MET A 129 -6.22 -0.02 21.81
C MET A 129 -5.33 1.16 22.25
N PRO A 130 -4.19 1.39 21.58
CA PRO A 130 -3.30 2.50 21.91
C PRO A 130 -3.97 3.87 21.72
N PRO A 131 -3.71 4.85 22.63
CA PRO A 131 -4.34 6.19 22.55
C PRO A 131 -4.08 6.95 21.24
N MET A 132 -2.96 6.68 20.56
CA MET A 132 -2.61 7.29 19.27
C MET A 132 -3.65 7.03 18.19
N VAL A 133 -4.44 5.97 18.31
CA VAL A 133 -5.54 5.69 17.37
C VAL A 133 -6.62 6.76 17.51
N ALA A 134 -7.08 7.03 18.72
CA ALA A 134 -8.08 8.08 18.98
C ALA A 134 -7.57 9.47 18.55
N ASP A 135 -6.29 9.77 18.79
CA ASP A 135 -5.65 11.01 18.32
C ASP A 135 -5.66 11.11 16.79
N SER A 136 -5.36 10.01 16.08
CA SER A 136 -5.38 9.98 14.61
C SER A 136 -6.79 10.21 14.05
N PHE A 137 -7.84 9.67 14.70
CA PHE A 137 -9.23 9.93 14.32
C PHE A 137 -9.57 11.41 14.50
N ALA A 138 -9.28 11.98 15.68
CA ALA A 138 -9.56 13.37 15.97
C ALA A 138 -8.86 14.34 15.01
N ARG A 139 -7.62 14.05 14.61
CA ARG A 139 -6.87 14.84 13.63
C ARG A 139 -7.49 14.77 12.24
N ALA A 140 -7.85 13.57 11.79
CA ALA A 140 -8.49 13.38 10.49
C ALA A 140 -9.83 14.13 10.43
N ASP A 141 -10.64 14.01 11.47
CA ASP A 141 -11.94 14.72 11.56
C ASP A 141 -11.76 16.23 11.63
N THR A 142 -10.75 16.72 12.38
CA THR A 142 -10.43 18.15 12.47
C THR A 142 -10.07 18.71 11.09
N HIS A 143 -9.18 18.03 10.36
CA HIS A 143 -8.78 18.48 9.02
C HIS A 143 -9.94 18.39 8.03
N TRP A 144 -10.72 17.31 8.07
CA TRP A 144 -11.91 17.14 7.24
C TRP A 144 -12.92 18.26 7.43
N ASN A 145 -13.24 18.58 8.69
CA ASN A 145 -14.23 19.60 9.04
C ASN A 145 -13.73 21.04 8.77
N ALA A 146 -12.42 21.24 8.66
CA ALA A 146 -11.81 22.52 8.29
C ALA A 146 -11.76 22.74 6.76
N CYS A 147 -12.17 21.75 5.94
CA CYS A 147 -12.17 21.88 4.48
C CYS A 147 -13.13 23.01 4.07
N PRO A 148 -12.65 24.01 3.31
CA PRO A 148 -13.50 25.10 2.84
C PRO A 148 -14.53 24.58 1.83
N SER A 149 -15.63 25.36 1.65
CA SER A 149 -16.53 25.13 0.52
C SER A 149 -15.74 25.21 -0.79
N LEU A 150 -16.07 24.37 -1.75
CA LEU A 150 -15.44 24.44 -3.07
C LEU A 150 -15.78 25.74 -3.82
N ASP A 151 -16.73 26.54 -3.34
CA ASP A 151 -17.02 27.89 -3.88
C ASP A 151 -16.15 28.99 -3.25
N ALA A 152 -15.31 28.67 -2.26
CA ALA A 152 -14.41 29.60 -1.62
C ALA A 152 -13.37 30.17 -2.63
N SER A 153 -12.66 31.23 -2.25
CA SER A 153 -11.64 31.84 -3.12
C SER A 153 -10.47 30.88 -3.41
N ASP A 154 -9.75 31.08 -4.51
CA ASP A 154 -8.53 30.34 -4.80
C ASP A 154 -7.49 30.49 -3.68
N GLU A 155 -7.44 31.64 -3.01
CA GLU A 155 -6.56 31.90 -1.88
C GLU A 155 -6.90 31.01 -0.67
N ASP A 156 -8.20 30.88 -0.33
CA ASP A 156 -8.65 30.01 0.78
C ASP A 156 -8.41 28.53 0.46
N LEU A 157 -8.64 28.12 -0.79
CA LEU A 157 -8.38 26.75 -1.24
C LEU A 157 -6.87 26.44 -1.21
N LEU A 158 -6.02 27.37 -1.68
CA LEU A 158 -4.56 27.24 -1.59
C LEU A 158 -4.07 27.20 -0.14
N ALA A 159 -4.61 28.05 0.72
CA ALA A 159 -4.26 28.05 2.15
C ALA A 159 -4.56 26.70 2.79
N TYR A 160 -5.70 26.08 2.44
CA TYR A 160 -6.06 24.74 2.92
C TYR A 160 -5.09 23.67 2.38
N LEU A 161 -4.76 23.72 1.08
CA LEU A 161 -3.78 22.81 0.46
C LEU A 161 -2.41 22.92 1.15
N HIS A 162 -1.95 24.13 1.42
CA HIS A 162 -0.67 24.39 2.08
C HIS A 162 -0.66 24.01 3.57
N ALA A 163 -1.83 23.87 4.21
CA ALA A 163 -1.95 23.39 5.59
C ALA A 163 -1.80 21.87 5.72
N PHE A 164 -1.88 21.11 4.60
CA PHE A 164 -1.80 19.66 4.60
C PHE A 164 -0.60 19.07 5.37
N PRO A 165 0.65 19.55 5.22
CA PRO A 165 1.80 19.01 5.96
C PRO A 165 1.62 19.05 7.48
N SER A 166 0.96 20.11 7.98
CA SER A 166 0.72 20.30 9.43
C SER A 166 -0.35 19.35 9.98
N ALA A 167 -1.31 18.96 9.17
CA ALA A 167 -2.33 17.97 9.53
C ALA A 167 -1.80 16.54 9.37
N PHE A 168 -1.12 16.27 8.27
CA PHE A 168 -0.64 14.96 7.87
C PHE A 168 0.53 14.47 8.73
N GLY A 169 1.55 15.29 8.98
CA GLY A 169 2.76 14.91 9.69
C GLY A 169 2.49 14.22 11.03
N PRO A 170 1.71 14.81 11.97
CA PRO A 170 1.38 14.17 13.24
C PRO A 170 0.59 12.86 13.11
N ALA A 171 -0.30 12.73 12.12
CA ALA A 171 -1.02 11.49 11.86
C ALA A 171 -0.09 10.41 11.31
N PHE A 172 0.84 10.78 10.42
CA PHE A 172 1.86 9.90 9.89
C PHE A 172 2.87 9.47 10.99
N HIS A 173 3.21 10.34 11.93
CA HIS A 173 4.00 9.98 13.12
C HIS A 173 3.34 8.84 13.91
N ASN A 174 2.04 8.94 14.19
CA ASN A 174 1.28 7.88 14.86
C ASN A 174 1.30 6.57 14.06
N HIS A 175 1.18 6.67 12.72
CA HIS A 175 1.27 5.51 11.83
C HIS A 175 2.66 4.85 11.89
N MET A 176 3.74 5.63 11.89
CA MET A 176 5.10 5.09 11.98
C MET A 176 5.37 4.44 13.34
N LEU A 177 4.90 5.03 14.44
CA LEU A 177 4.98 4.42 15.77
C LEU A 177 4.22 3.10 15.82
N SER A 178 2.97 3.08 15.39
CA SER A 178 2.14 1.86 15.43
C SER A 178 2.71 0.77 14.53
N THR A 179 3.25 1.12 13.36
CA THR A 179 3.92 0.18 12.44
C THR A 179 5.15 -0.45 13.08
N ALA A 180 6.02 0.36 13.66
CA ALA A 180 7.22 -0.14 14.32
C ALA A 180 6.90 -1.03 15.54
N LEU A 181 5.90 -0.64 16.35
CA LEU A 181 5.49 -1.40 17.53
C LEU A 181 4.77 -2.70 17.15
N ALA A 182 3.98 -2.72 16.06
CA ALA A 182 3.41 -3.94 15.49
C ALA A 182 4.50 -4.91 15.02
N SER A 183 5.52 -4.39 14.30
CA SER A 183 6.67 -5.18 13.84
C SER A 183 7.48 -5.76 14.99
N ILE A 184 7.69 -5.00 16.07
CA ILE A 184 8.36 -5.47 17.29
C ILE A 184 7.61 -6.66 17.91
N VAL A 185 6.29 -6.55 18.05
CA VAL A 185 5.47 -7.63 18.63
C VAL A 185 5.45 -8.86 17.72
N ALA A 186 5.37 -8.65 16.40
CA ALA A 186 5.46 -9.73 15.42
C ALA A 186 6.81 -10.46 15.49
N GLY A 187 7.92 -9.74 15.70
CA GLY A 187 9.25 -10.31 15.89
C GLY A 187 9.32 -11.28 17.08
N VAL A 188 8.70 -10.92 18.22
CA VAL A 188 8.64 -11.81 19.40
C VAL A 188 7.88 -13.12 19.07
N LEU A 189 6.83 -13.05 18.24
CA LEU A 189 6.10 -14.24 17.80
C LEU A 189 6.92 -15.06 16.81
N ALA A 190 7.67 -14.41 15.91
CA ALA A 190 8.56 -15.06 14.96
C ALA A 190 9.70 -15.82 15.67
N ASP A 191 10.33 -15.22 16.70
CA ASP A 191 11.35 -15.87 17.52
C ASP A 191 10.80 -17.12 18.21
N ALA A 192 9.57 -17.06 18.71
CA ALA A 192 8.90 -18.20 19.33
C ALA A 192 8.61 -19.32 18.31
N CYS A 193 8.20 -19.00 17.09
CA CYS A 193 8.01 -19.97 16.02
C CYS A 193 9.33 -20.61 15.59
N ALA A 194 10.41 -19.84 15.48
CA ALA A 194 11.75 -20.34 15.19
C ALA A 194 12.23 -21.32 16.29
N ALA A 195 11.97 -21.00 17.57
CA ALA A 195 12.29 -21.90 18.69
C ALA A 195 11.48 -23.22 18.68
N ALA A 196 10.36 -23.26 17.97
CA ALA A 196 9.55 -24.44 17.74
C ALA A 196 9.92 -25.19 16.44
N ASP A 197 10.91 -24.72 15.68
CA ASP A 197 11.28 -25.19 14.33
C ASP A 197 10.12 -25.08 13.30
N GLU A 198 9.23 -24.11 13.52
CA GLU A 198 8.02 -23.86 12.71
C GLU A 198 7.89 -22.38 12.32
N PRO A 199 8.87 -21.80 11.60
CA PRO A 199 8.87 -20.36 11.29
C PRO A 199 7.64 -19.90 10.50
N GLY A 200 7.07 -20.76 9.66
CA GLY A 200 5.87 -20.48 8.85
C GLY A 200 4.61 -20.18 9.68
N LEU A 201 4.54 -20.66 10.93
CA LEU A 201 3.37 -20.43 11.78
C LEU A 201 3.22 -18.99 12.28
N VAL A 202 4.24 -18.15 12.13
CA VAL A 202 4.16 -16.74 12.54
C VAL A 202 3.01 -16.02 11.84
N THR A 203 2.74 -16.35 10.59
CA THR A 203 1.66 -15.75 9.81
C THR A 203 0.28 -16.04 10.39
N HIS A 204 0.06 -17.26 10.89
CA HIS A 204 -1.18 -17.63 11.58
C HIS A 204 -1.30 -16.97 12.97
N LEU A 205 -0.17 -16.71 13.66
CA LEU A 205 -0.18 -16.04 14.96
C LEU A 205 -0.49 -14.55 14.84
N ILE A 206 -0.06 -13.91 13.74
CA ILE A 206 -0.30 -12.48 13.45
C ILE A 206 -1.67 -12.29 12.78
N GLY A 207 -2.06 -13.22 11.90
CA GLY A 207 -3.36 -13.23 11.22
C GLY A 207 -4.53 -13.32 12.21
N SER A 208 -5.75 -13.10 11.72
CA SER A 208 -6.98 -13.02 12.54
C SER A 208 -6.86 -12.09 13.76
N ALA A 209 -6.08 -11.01 13.62
CA ALA A 209 -5.94 -9.99 14.66
C ALA A 209 -7.25 -9.19 14.91
N GLY A 210 -8.37 -9.65 14.35
CA GLY A 210 -9.68 -8.99 14.38
C GLY A 210 -9.94 -8.16 13.12
N ASP A 211 -11.03 -7.40 13.13
CA ASP A 211 -11.41 -6.51 12.02
C ASP A 211 -10.30 -5.51 11.70
N VAL A 212 -9.58 -5.73 10.61
CA VAL A 212 -8.61 -4.78 10.07
C VAL A 212 -9.29 -3.92 9.01
N LYS A 213 -8.97 -2.63 9.03
CA LYS A 213 -9.59 -1.65 8.11
C LYS A 213 -9.41 -1.99 6.63
N SER A 214 -8.31 -2.63 6.26
CA SER A 214 -8.05 -3.07 4.88
C SER A 214 -9.01 -4.14 4.37
N ALA A 215 -9.59 -4.97 5.25
CA ALA A 215 -10.59 -5.96 4.87
C ALA A 215 -12.05 -5.42 4.93
N GLU A 216 -12.28 -4.32 5.66
CA GLU A 216 -13.61 -3.76 5.86
C GLU A 216 -14.25 -3.31 4.55
N TYR A 217 -13.55 -2.48 3.75
CA TYR A 217 -14.10 -2.01 2.47
C TYR A 217 -14.34 -3.13 1.45
N ALA A 218 -13.52 -4.18 1.45
CA ALA A 218 -13.76 -5.34 0.58
C ALA A 218 -15.04 -6.10 1.00
N ARG A 219 -15.30 -6.23 2.31
CA ARG A 219 -16.55 -6.82 2.83
C ARG A 219 -17.76 -5.96 2.53
N ASP A 220 -17.63 -4.64 2.63
CA ASP A 220 -18.73 -3.71 2.34
C ASP A 220 -19.07 -3.74 0.86
N LEU A 221 -18.08 -3.72 -0.05
CA LEU A 221 -18.28 -3.90 -1.49
C LEU A 221 -18.92 -5.26 -1.80
N TYR A 222 -18.44 -6.34 -1.17
CA TYR A 222 -19.04 -7.67 -1.32
C TYR A 222 -20.51 -7.69 -0.87
N THR A 223 -20.83 -7.04 0.26
CA THR A 223 -22.20 -6.95 0.76
C THR A 223 -23.11 -6.21 -0.21
N ILE A 224 -22.63 -5.11 -0.80
CA ILE A 224 -23.33 -4.37 -1.86
C ILE A 224 -23.51 -5.26 -3.09
N ALA A 225 -22.45 -5.91 -3.55
CA ALA A 225 -22.47 -6.79 -4.73
C ALA A 225 -23.47 -7.95 -4.58
N ARG A 226 -23.58 -8.51 -3.37
CA ARG A 226 -24.56 -9.57 -3.08
C ARG A 226 -25.99 -9.04 -3.11
N ALA A 227 -26.23 -7.84 -2.55
CA ALA A 227 -27.54 -7.22 -2.58
C ALA A 227 -28.01 -6.87 -4.01
N VAL A 228 -27.09 -6.50 -4.90
CA VAL A 228 -27.40 -6.23 -6.33
C VAL A 228 -28.08 -7.42 -7.01
N ARG A 229 -27.71 -8.67 -6.67
CA ARG A 229 -28.28 -9.88 -7.30
C ARG A 229 -29.80 -9.99 -7.17
N ASP A 230 -30.36 -9.42 -6.10
CA ASP A 230 -31.79 -9.44 -5.81
C ASP A 230 -32.52 -8.16 -6.31
N GLN A 231 -31.83 -7.31 -7.09
CA GLN A 231 -32.31 -6.01 -7.59
C GLN A 231 -32.31 -5.99 -9.12
N PRO A 232 -33.38 -6.49 -9.78
CA PRO A 232 -33.43 -6.67 -11.23
C PRO A 232 -33.09 -5.42 -12.05
N THR A 233 -33.53 -4.24 -11.62
CA THR A 233 -33.27 -2.97 -12.32
C THR A 233 -31.78 -2.63 -12.25
N VAL A 234 -31.14 -2.84 -11.10
CA VAL A 234 -29.71 -2.59 -10.91
C VAL A 234 -28.88 -3.63 -11.67
N VAL A 235 -29.27 -4.92 -11.64
CA VAL A 235 -28.63 -5.99 -12.45
C VAL A 235 -28.63 -5.60 -13.92
N ALA A 236 -29.78 -5.20 -14.47
CA ALA A 236 -29.87 -4.81 -15.88
C ALA A 236 -28.97 -3.59 -16.21
N ALA A 237 -28.83 -2.65 -15.26
CA ALA A 237 -27.94 -1.51 -15.43
C ALA A 237 -26.47 -1.92 -15.47
N PHE A 238 -26.02 -2.86 -14.62
CA PHE A 238 -24.67 -3.44 -14.64
C PHE A 238 -24.41 -4.29 -15.90
N ASP A 239 -25.39 -5.10 -16.32
CA ASP A 239 -25.26 -5.96 -17.52
C ASP A 239 -25.10 -5.14 -18.81
N ALA A 240 -25.51 -3.88 -18.81
CA ALA A 240 -25.27 -2.93 -19.89
C ALA A 240 -23.84 -2.33 -19.88
N GLY A 241 -22.98 -2.76 -18.94
CA GLY A 241 -21.59 -2.33 -18.76
C GLY A 241 -21.43 -1.27 -17.67
N VAL A 242 -20.20 -1.12 -17.16
CA VAL A 242 -19.89 -0.14 -16.10
C VAL A 242 -19.80 1.28 -16.66
N ASP A 243 -19.39 1.43 -17.91
CA ASP A 243 -19.33 2.74 -18.58
C ASP A 243 -20.71 3.42 -18.59
N GLY A 244 -20.80 4.64 -18.07
CA GLY A 244 -22.04 5.39 -17.95
C GLY A 244 -23.07 4.78 -16.97
N LEU A 245 -22.67 3.83 -16.12
CA LEU A 245 -23.54 3.17 -15.14
C LEU A 245 -24.12 4.19 -14.15
N VAL A 246 -23.32 5.15 -13.70
CA VAL A 246 -23.78 6.21 -12.79
C VAL A 246 -24.95 7.00 -13.38
N ASP A 247 -24.84 7.39 -14.64
CA ASP A 247 -25.91 8.15 -15.34
C ASP A 247 -27.15 7.27 -15.58
N ARG A 248 -26.95 5.98 -15.92
CA ARG A 248 -28.06 5.04 -16.07
C ARG A 248 -28.85 4.85 -14.79
N LEU A 249 -28.17 4.68 -13.67
CA LEU A 249 -28.80 4.58 -12.35
C LEU A 249 -29.48 5.89 -11.95
N ALA A 250 -28.85 7.04 -12.16
CA ALA A 250 -29.43 8.34 -11.87
C ALA A 250 -30.72 8.59 -12.67
N SER A 251 -30.78 8.15 -13.93
CA SER A 251 -32.00 8.26 -14.78
C SER A 251 -33.18 7.41 -14.27
N GLN A 252 -32.91 6.43 -13.41
CA GLN A 252 -33.90 5.50 -12.84
C GLN A 252 -34.05 5.69 -11.31
N SER A 253 -33.71 6.86 -10.77
CA SER A 253 -33.70 7.15 -9.33
C SER A 253 -35.04 6.98 -8.61
N GLY A 254 -36.15 6.91 -9.34
CA GLY A 254 -37.49 6.59 -8.79
C GLY A 254 -37.76 5.11 -8.56
N ASP A 255 -36.88 4.20 -9.04
CA ASP A 255 -36.99 2.77 -8.82
C ASP A 255 -36.49 2.42 -7.41
N PRO A 256 -37.25 1.61 -6.61
CA PRO A 256 -36.84 1.25 -5.24
C PRO A 256 -35.49 0.49 -5.16
N ASP A 257 -35.18 -0.36 -6.14
CA ASP A 257 -33.94 -1.10 -6.19
C ASP A 257 -32.77 -0.14 -6.40
N VAL A 258 -32.93 0.80 -7.34
CA VAL A 258 -31.92 1.84 -7.62
C VAL A 258 -31.71 2.75 -6.42
N ALA A 259 -32.77 3.16 -5.73
CA ALA A 259 -32.71 3.98 -4.53
C ALA A 259 -31.93 3.23 -3.41
N ASN A 260 -32.26 1.96 -3.16
CA ASN A 260 -31.55 1.13 -2.16
C ASN A 260 -30.06 0.94 -2.49
N PHE A 261 -29.73 0.67 -3.75
CA PHE A 261 -28.34 0.55 -4.20
C PHE A 261 -27.60 1.89 -4.01
N SER A 262 -28.19 2.99 -4.44
CA SER A 262 -27.60 4.33 -4.36
C SER A 262 -27.31 4.74 -2.91
N ASP A 263 -28.24 4.46 -1.98
CA ASP A 263 -28.05 4.75 -0.55
C ASP A 263 -26.88 3.94 0.03
N ARG A 264 -26.79 2.65 -0.29
CA ARG A 264 -25.68 1.77 0.18
C ARG A 264 -24.35 2.19 -0.42
N PHE A 265 -24.32 2.51 -1.70
CA PHE A 265 -23.12 2.95 -2.38
C PHE A 265 -22.67 4.33 -1.88
N ALA A 266 -23.58 5.25 -1.63
CA ALA A 266 -23.27 6.54 -1.02
C ALA A 266 -22.68 6.39 0.40
N ALA A 267 -23.23 5.48 1.22
CA ALA A 267 -22.66 5.16 2.54
C ALA A 267 -21.26 4.59 2.41
N PHE A 268 -21.02 3.67 1.47
CA PHE A 268 -19.68 3.13 1.19
C PHE A 268 -18.71 4.24 0.79
N VAL A 269 -19.09 5.14 -0.11
CA VAL A 269 -18.23 6.27 -0.53
C VAL A 269 -17.96 7.24 0.62
N ALA A 270 -18.93 7.49 1.51
CA ALA A 270 -18.75 8.34 2.69
C ALA A 270 -17.70 7.75 3.66
N ASP A 271 -17.68 6.43 3.83
CA ASP A 271 -16.76 5.75 4.75
C ASP A 271 -15.39 5.45 4.10
N HIS A 272 -15.37 5.04 2.83
CA HIS A 272 -14.19 4.51 2.14
C HIS A 272 -13.77 5.28 0.88
N GLY A 273 -14.51 6.31 0.48
CA GLY A 273 -14.27 7.08 -0.75
C GLY A 273 -12.89 7.74 -0.82
N HIS A 274 -12.23 7.93 0.34
CA HIS A 274 -10.87 8.44 0.43
C HIS A 274 -9.81 7.47 -0.10
N ARG A 275 -10.16 6.19 -0.29
CA ARG A 275 -9.27 5.13 -0.78
C ARG A 275 -9.24 5.09 -2.31
N GLY A 276 -8.13 4.60 -2.86
CA GLY A 276 -7.93 4.46 -4.29
C GLY A 276 -6.53 3.97 -4.61
N PRO A 277 -6.16 3.84 -5.90
CA PRO A 277 -4.80 3.54 -6.29
C PRO A 277 -3.87 4.69 -5.89
N ASN A 278 -2.64 4.33 -5.51
CA ASN A 278 -1.63 5.33 -5.14
C ASN A 278 -2.14 6.33 -4.10
N ASP A 279 -2.69 5.81 -2.99
CA ASP A 279 -3.40 6.57 -1.93
C ASP A 279 -2.64 7.82 -1.45
N TRP A 280 -1.30 7.77 -1.43
CA TRP A 280 -0.43 8.80 -0.87
C TRP A 280 -0.11 9.93 -1.87
N GLU A 281 -0.35 9.72 -3.16
CA GLU A 281 -0.20 10.74 -4.20
C GLU A 281 -1.42 11.67 -4.21
N ILE A 282 -1.21 12.99 -4.01
CA ILE A 282 -2.30 13.98 -3.89
C ILE A 282 -3.06 14.15 -5.21
N SER A 283 -2.39 14.00 -6.34
CA SER A 283 -3.02 14.11 -7.66
C SER A 283 -3.81 12.86 -8.07
N SER A 284 -3.65 11.72 -7.35
CA SER A 284 -4.23 10.43 -7.72
C SER A 284 -5.77 10.39 -7.62
N ARG A 285 -6.34 9.38 -8.28
CA ARG A 285 -7.77 9.06 -8.19
C ARG A 285 -8.10 8.39 -6.85
N ASN A 286 -9.37 8.49 -6.45
CA ASN A 286 -9.94 7.75 -5.34
C ASN A 286 -11.41 7.41 -5.64
N TRP A 287 -12.05 6.59 -4.82
CA TRP A 287 -13.43 6.16 -5.07
C TRP A 287 -14.45 7.30 -4.93
N GLU A 288 -14.13 8.40 -4.22
CA GLU A 288 -14.98 9.59 -4.15
C GLU A 288 -14.98 10.36 -5.48
N ASN A 289 -13.82 10.50 -6.12
CA ASN A 289 -13.69 11.29 -7.37
C ASN A 289 -13.75 10.43 -8.65
N THR A 290 -13.67 9.11 -8.53
CA THR A 290 -13.74 8.13 -9.64
C THR A 290 -14.51 6.89 -9.14
N PRO A 291 -15.84 7.01 -8.91
CA PRO A 291 -16.66 5.94 -8.35
C PRO A 291 -16.74 4.70 -9.24
N GLU A 292 -16.48 4.83 -10.54
CA GLU A 292 -16.46 3.74 -11.51
C GLU A 292 -15.51 2.62 -11.09
N MET A 293 -14.40 2.94 -10.44
CA MET A 293 -13.45 1.94 -9.93
C MET A 293 -14.07 1.00 -8.89
N ALA A 294 -14.88 1.54 -7.97
CA ALA A 294 -15.60 0.73 -6.99
C ALA A 294 -16.76 -0.05 -7.65
N LEU A 295 -17.40 0.53 -8.68
CA LEU A 295 -18.48 -0.12 -9.43
C LEU A 295 -17.96 -1.31 -10.25
N VAL A 296 -16.75 -1.23 -10.84
CA VAL A 296 -16.09 -2.39 -11.48
C VAL A 296 -15.89 -3.52 -10.48
N ALA A 297 -15.41 -3.21 -9.27
CA ALA A 297 -15.23 -4.21 -8.22
C ALA A 297 -16.57 -4.86 -7.80
N ILE A 298 -17.63 -4.08 -7.63
CA ILE A 298 -18.97 -4.58 -7.34
C ILE A 298 -19.46 -5.51 -8.46
N ASP A 299 -19.24 -5.13 -9.73
CA ASP A 299 -19.61 -5.93 -10.88
C ASP A 299 -18.93 -7.31 -10.87
N ARG A 300 -17.61 -7.35 -10.66
CA ARG A 300 -16.87 -8.63 -10.58
C ARG A 300 -17.33 -9.48 -9.40
N MET A 301 -17.57 -8.88 -8.23
CA MET A 301 -18.04 -9.59 -7.04
C MET A 301 -19.49 -10.12 -7.19
N ARG A 302 -20.39 -9.42 -7.87
CA ARG A 302 -21.76 -9.91 -8.08
C ARG A 302 -21.82 -11.13 -9.00
N LEU A 303 -20.85 -11.26 -9.91
CA LEU A 303 -20.72 -12.40 -10.84
C LEU A 303 -20.02 -13.60 -10.21
N ALA A 304 -19.24 -13.41 -9.15
CA ALA A 304 -18.49 -14.46 -8.48
C ALA A 304 -19.39 -15.43 -7.68
N ASP A 305 -18.96 -16.69 -7.53
CA ASP A 305 -19.68 -17.75 -6.81
C ASP A 305 -19.79 -17.53 -5.30
N HIS A 306 -20.63 -18.33 -4.62
CA HIS A 306 -21.01 -18.15 -3.22
C HIS A 306 -19.88 -18.41 -2.19
N ASP A 307 -18.85 -19.17 -2.56
CA ASP A 307 -17.78 -19.62 -1.64
C ASP A 307 -16.77 -18.52 -1.24
N LEU A 308 -17.02 -17.28 -1.67
CA LEU A 308 -16.17 -16.12 -1.42
C LEU A 308 -16.57 -15.32 -0.18
N ASP A 309 -17.44 -15.82 0.70
CA ASP A 309 -17.88 -15.10 1.90
C ASP A 309 -16.69 -14.80 2.84
N PRO A 310 -16.31 -13.53 3.01
CA PRO A 310 -15.21 -13.15 3.88
C PRO A 310 -15.43 -13.54 5.35
N ALA A 311 -16.68 -13.65 5.80
CA ALA A 311 -17.02 -14.03 7.18
C ALA A 311 -16.74 -15.50 7.47
N ALA A 312 -16.99 -16.40 6.50
CA ALA A 312 -16.68 -17.81 6.64
C ALA A 312 -15.17 -18.06 6.76
N ARG A 313 -14.37 -17.28 6.05
CA ARG A 313 -12.89 -17.37 6.05
C ARG A 313 -12.28 -16.88 7.37
N LEU A 314 -12.84 -15.83 7.99
CA LEU A 314 -12.39 -15.34 9.31
C LEU A 314 -12.52 -16.40 10.41
N ALA A 315 -13.59 -17.20 10.39
CA ALA A 315 -13.78 -18.29 11.34
C ALA A 315 -12.70 -19.38 11.21
N ASP A 316 -12.24 -19.65 10.00
CA ASP A 316 -11.18 -20.60 9.71
C ASP A 316 -9.79 -20.08 10.17
N ASP A 317 -9.56 -18.78 10.06
CA ASP A 317 -8.34 -18.13 10.54
C ASP A 317 -8.19 -18.21 12.06
N ASP A 318 -9.25 -18.05 12.82
CA ASP A 318 -9.23 -18.21 14.27
C ASP A 318 -8.88 -19.65 14.67
N ALA A 319 -9.39 -20.65 13.93
CA ALA A 319 -9.05 -22.04 14.14
C ALA A 319 -7.56 -22.33 13.82
N ARG A 320 -7.04 -21.80 12.71
CA ARG A 320 -5.63 -21.88 12.32
C ARG A 320 -4.72 -21.21 13.36
N ARG A 321 -5.09 -20.05 13.85
CA ARG A 321 -4.37 -19.35 14.92
C ARG A 321 -4.32 -20.17 16.20
N ALA A 322 -5.43 -20.76 16.63
CA ALA A 322 -5.49 -21.61 17.81
C ALA A 322 -4.59 -22.85 17.66
N ALA A 323 -4.58 -23.48 16.48
CA ALA A 323 -3.71 -24.61 16.16
C ALA A 323 -2.22 -24.19 16.21
N ALA A 324 -1.85 -23.07 15.63
CA ALA A 324 -0.47 -22.54 15.67
C ALA A 324 -0.02 -22.27 17.11
N ILE A 325 -0.87 -21.67 17.95
CA ILE A 325 -0.57 -21.46 19.39
C ILE A 325 -0.32 -22.80 20.09
N ALA A 326 -1.12 -23.83 19.81
CA ALA A 326 -0.97 -25.16 20.43
C ALA A 326 0.37 -25.82 20.05
N VAL A 327 0.86 -25.60 18.84
CA VAL A 327 2.16 -26.10 18.37
C VAL A 327 3.31 -25.32 19.00
N VAL A 328 3.32 -24.00 18.92
CA VAL A 328 4.47 -23.16 19.33
C VAL A 328 4.61 -23.10 20.86
N ARG A 329 3.50 -22.97 21.56
CA ARG A 329 3.47 -22.70 23.00
C ARG A 329 4.24 -23.70 23.88
N PRO A 330 4.30 -25.01 23.64
CA PRO A 330 5.10 -25.97 24.43
C PRO A 330 6.62 -25.77 24.31
N HIS A 331 7.09 -25.19 23.23
CA HIS A 331 8.53 -25.04 22.93
C HIS A 331 9.16 -23.82 23.61
N VAL A 332 8.37 -22.81 23.98
CA VAL A 332 8.84 -21.62 24.71
C VAL A 332 8.68 -21.79 26.22
N LYS A 333 9.68 -21.36 27.03
CA LYS A 333 9.73 -21.54 28.49
C LYS A 333 10.14 -20.26 29.22
N GLY A 334 9.85 -20.18 30.52
CA GLY A 334 10.30 -19.07 31.37
C GLY A 334 9.85 -17.69 30.88
N LEU A 335 10.80 -16.79 30.73
CA LEU A 335 10.53 -15.41 30.26
C LEU A 335 10.02 -15.38 28.83
N ASP A 336 10.54 -16.23 27.94
CA ASP A 336 10.12 -16.28 26.55
C ASP A 336 8.66 -16.73 26.43
N ARG A 337 8.23 -17.68 27.27
CA ARG A 337 6.82 -18.07 27.38
C ARG A 337 5.94 -16.90 27.83
N MET A 338 6.37 -16.15 28.84
CA MET A 338 5.62 -14.99 29.32
C MET A 338 5.55 -13.90 28.24
N ASN A 339 6.65 -13.64 27.51
CA ASN A 339 6.69 -12.68 26.42
C ASN A 339 5.81 -13.13 25.25
N PHE A 340 5.84 -14.41 24.88
CA PHE A 340 4.99 -14.99 23.86
C PHE A 340 3.49 -14.82 24.20
N ASP A 341 3.08 -15.20 25.42
CA ASP A 341 1.68 -15.08 25.86
C ASP A 341 1.21 -13.61 25.88
N LYS A 342 2.08 -12.66 26.23
CA LYS A 342 1.79 -11.21 26.13
C LYS A 342 1.73 -10.74 24.68
N ALA A 343 2.66 -11.17 23.84
CA ALA A 343 2.71 -10.78 22.44
C ALA A 343 1.47 -11.27 21.67
N LEU A 344 0.93 -12.45 21.99
CA LEU A 344 -0.34 -12.94 21.42
C LEU A 344 -1.53 -12.01 21.68
N ILE A 345 -1.53 -11.30 22.82
CA ILE A 345 -2.56 -10.31 23.14
C ILE A 345 -2.25 -8.98 22.45
N ALA A 346 -1.00 -8.54 22.54
CA ALA A 346 -0.57 -7.25 22.05
C ALA A 346 -0.62 -7.14 20.52
N THR A 347 -0.36 -8.26 19.80
CA THR A 347 -0.36 -8.26 18.32
C THR A 347 -1.71 -7.84 17.75
N ARG A 348 -2.83 -8.27 18.39
CA ARG A 348 -4.18 -7.85 17.98
C ARG A 348 -4.33 -6.32 18.01
N TRP A 349 -3.90 -5.69 19.09
CA TRP A 349 -4.05 -4.25 19.28
C TRP A 349 -3.12 -3.44 18.36
N TRP A 350 -1.89 -3.90 18.19
CA TRP A 350 -0.94 -3.19 17.33
C TRP A 350 -1.23 -3.37 15.84
N SER A 351 -1.71 -4.54 15.41
CA SER A 351 -2.15 -4.73 14.03
C SER A 351 -3.34 -3.82 13.69
N GLN A 352 -4.35 -3.78 14.57
CA GLN A 352 -5.49 -2.88 14.40
C GLN A 352 -5.07 -1.40 14.47
N ALA A 353 -4.16 -1.03 15.39
CA ALA A 353 -3.67 0.34 15.49
C ALA A 353 -2.92 0.77 14.23
N ARG A 354 -2.07 -0.10 13.67
CA ARG A 354 -1.34 0.17 12.42
C ARG A 354 -2.30 0.47 11.27
N GLU A 355 -3.29 -0.39 11.07
CA GLU A 355 -4.26 -0.22 9.99
C GLU A 355 -5.14 1.03 10.20
N ALA A 356 -5.63 1.24 11.42
CA ALA A 356 -6.47 2.40 11.74
C ALA A 356 -5.70 3.73 11.58
N THR A 357 -4.45 3.81 12.05
CA THR A 357 -3.64 5.03 11.90
C THR A 357 -3.24 5.29 10.45
N ARG A 358 -2.96 4.22 9.66
CA ARG A 358 -2.73 4.33 8.21
C ARG A 358 -3.95 4.91 7.52
N ASP A 359 -5.11 4.31 7.74
CA ASP A 359 -6.37 4.74 7.14
C ASP A 359 -6.67 6.21 7.46
N ARG A 360 -6.46 6.64 8.71
CA ARG A 360 -6.69 8.04 9.10
C ARG A 360 -5.67 9.00 8.49
N ALA A 361 -4.42 8.61 8.31
CA ALA A 361 -3.44 9.43 7.60
C ALA A 361 -3.82 9.62 6.11
N ILE A 362 -4.31 8.56 5.45
CA ILE A 362 -4.81 8.64 4.07
C ILE A 362 -6.08 9.50 4.01
N ARG A 363 -7.00 9.35 4.97
CA ARG A 363 -8.25 10.14 5.04
C ARG A 363 -7.99 11.65 5.12
N ILE A 364 -6.90 12.09 5.75
CA ILE A 364 -6.48 13.51 5.75
C ILE A 364 -6.19 13.99 4.32
N GLY A 365 -5.70 13.12 3.43
CA GLY A 365 -5.45 13.46 2.03
C GLY A 365 -6.71 13.71 1.19
N ALA A 366 -7.85 13.09 1.53
CA ALA A 366 -9.05 13.14 0.67
C ALA A 366 -9.60 14.56 0.44
N PRO A 367 -9.89 15.37 1.48
CA PRO A 367 -10.34 16.74 1.25
C PRO A 367 -9.26 17.61 0.57
N THR A 368 -7.98 17.32 0.81
CA THR A 368 -6.87 17.99 0.12
C THR A 368 -6.87 17.66 -1.39
N LYS A 369 -7.07 16.40 -1.78
CA LYS A 369 -7.24 15.98 -3.18
C LYS A 369 -8.44 16.68 -3.84
N LYS A 370 -9.55 16.80 -3.12
CA LYS A 370 -10.76 17.47 -3.59
C LYS A 370 -10.53 18.95 -3.86
N VAL A 371 -9.90 19.65 -2.92
CA VAL A 371 -9.52 21.07 -3.06
C VAL A 371 -8.55 21.26 -4.21
N TYR A 372 -7.52 20.42 -4.31
CA TYR A 372 -6.54 20.47 -5.39
C TYR A 372 -7.21 20.31 -6.78
N ARG A 373 -8.12 19.33 -6.93
CA ARG A 373 -8.85 19.12 -8.18
C ARG A 373 -9.76 20.30 -8.55
N GLU A 374 -10.36 20.96 -7.56
CA GLU A 374 -11.15 22.16 -7.80
C GLU A 374 -10.27 23.32 -8.30
N LEU A 375 -9.08 23.51 -7.72
CA LEU A 375 -8.12 24.51 -8.23
C LEU A 375 -7.71 24.22 -9.68
N VAL A 376 -7.45 22.96 -10.03
CA VAL A 376 -7.13 22.54 -11.40
C VAL A 376 -8.31 22.80 -12.33
N ARG A 377 -9.53 22.45 -11.95
CA ARG A 377 -10.75 22.70 -12.73
C ARG A 377 -10.91 24.18 -13.05
N ARG A 378 -10.74 25.06 -12.05
CA ARG A 378 -10.81 26.52 -12.24
C ARG A 378 -9.70 27.06 -13.14
N ALA A 379 -8.50 26.51 -13.01
CA ALA A 379 -7.41 26.88 -13.91
C ALA A 379 -7.70 26.47 -15.36
N ALA A 380 -8.27 25.27 -15.57
CA ALA A 380 -8.67 24.80 -16.89
C ALA A 380 -9.72 25.71 -17.54
N GLU A 381 -10.69 26.23 -16.78
CA GLU A 381 -11.67 27.22 -17.27
C GLU A 381 -11.03 28.56 -17.70
N ARG A 382 -9.82 28.84 -17.17
CA ARG A 382 -9.01 30.01 -17.53
C ARG A 382 -7.98 29.73 -18.62
N GLY A 383 -8.09 28.56 -19.29
CA GLY A 383 -7.20 28.15 -20.38
C GLY A 383 -5.99 27.33 -19.94
N GLY A 384 -5.98 26.86 -18.69
CA GLY A 384 -4.95 25.98 -18.16
C GLY A 384 -5.14 24.51 -18.58
N HIS A 385 -4.19 23.67 -18.19
CA HIS A 385 -4.23 22.24 -18.46
C HIS A 385 -5.30 21.53 -17.57
N PRO A 386 -6.13 20.63 -18.14
CA PRO A 386 -7.22 20.00 -17.38
C PRO A 386 -6.79 18.80 -16.51
N ASP A 387 -5.61 18.22 -16.77
CA ASP A 387 -5.14 17.02 -16.08
C ASP A 387 -4.47 17.37 -14.74
N PRO A 388 -5.00 16.88 -13.60
CA PRO A 388 -4.41 17.12 -12.29
C PRO A 388 -2.97 16.62 -12.16
N VAL A 389 -2.61 15.51 -12.82
CA VAL A 389 -1.26 14.95 -12.75
C VAL A 389 -0.25 15.92 -13.41
N ARG A 390 -0.63 16.55 -14.53
CA ARG A 390 0.25 17.54 -15.21
C ARG A 390 0.48 18.77 -14.33
N ILE A 391 -0.55 19.27 -13.67
CA ILE A 391 -0.42 20.42 -12.79
C ILE A 391 0.37 20.08 -11.52
N ALA A 392 0.31 18.84 -11.06
CA ALA A 392 1.10 18.35 -9.92
C ALA A 392 2.63 18.34 -10.18
N LEU A 393 3.07 18.54 -11.43
CA LEU A 393 4.47 18.74 -11.80
C LEU A 393 5.01 20.14 -11.47
N LEU A 394 4.14 21.04 -11.03
CA LEU A 394 4.51 22.36 -10.52
C LEU A 394 4.82 22.28 -9.02
N ASP A 395 5.78 23.10 -8.56
CA ASP A 395 5.99 23.28 -7.11
C ASP A 395 4.73 23.89 -6.48
N PRO A 396 4.13 23.23 -5.45
CA PRO A 396 2.86 23.69 -4.90
C PRO A 396 2.96 25.01 -4.12
N LEU A 397 4.15 25.39 -3.64
CA LEU A 397 4.34 26.58 -2.82
C LEU A 397 4.68 27.82 -3.66
N ASP A 398 5.50 27.63 -4.69
CA ASP A 398 6.05 28.74 -5.47
C ASP A 398 5.37 28.89 -6.84
N GLU A 399 5.16 27.78 -7.57
CA GLU A 399 4.68 27.82 -8.97
C GLU A 399 3.15 27.69 -9.07
N LEU A 400 2.51 26.86 -8.24
CA LEU A 400 1.06 26.66 -8.32
C LEU A 400 0.25 27.96 -8.09
N PRO A 401 0.59 28.84 -7.13
CA PRO A 401 -0.09 30.12 -6.99
C PRO A 401 0.07 31.02 -8.24
N ALA A 402 1.27 31.05 -8.83
CA ALA A 402 1.52 31.81 -10.07
C ALA A 402 0.75 31.22 -11.26
N TYR A 403 0.71 29.89 -11.38
CA TYR A 403 -0.10 29.18 -12.37
C TYR A 403 -1.59 29.51 -12.26
N LEU A 404 -2.14 29.53 -11.05
CA LEU A 404 -3.55 29.87 -10.85
C LEU A 404 -3.86 31.32 -11.23
N ALA A 405 -2.90 32.23 -11.14
CA ALA A 405 -3.06 33.60 -11.57
C ALA A 405 -3.02 33.76 -13.13
N ASP A 406 -2.12 33.05 -13.79
CA ASP A 406 -2.00 33.01 -15.26
C ASP A 406 -1.62 31.59 -15.75
N PRO A 407 -2.60 30.70 -15.96
CA PRO A 407 -2.32 29.34 -16.38
C PRO A 407 -1.62 29.24 -17.74
N THR A 408 -1.85 30.18 -18.62
CA THR A 408 -1.30 30.14 -19.99
C THR A 408 0.21 30.39 -20.04
N ALA A 409 0.75 31.08 -19.04
CA ALA A 409 2.19 31.34 -18.92
C ALA A 409 3.01 30.06 -18.64
N PHE A 410 2.39 28.97 -18.23
CA PHE A 410 3.04 27.72 -17.86
C PHE A 410 2.95 26.62 -18.93
N THR A 411 2.37 26.91 -20.11
CA THR A 411 2.14 25.91 -21.17
C THR A 411 3.44 25.18 -21.55
N ASP A 412 4.52 25.90 -21.82
CA ASP A 412 5.80 25.30 -22.24
C ASP A 412 6.46 24.50 -21.09
N VAL A 413 6.42 25.03 -19.86
CA VAL A 413 6.95 24.35 -18.67
C VAL A 413 6.24 23.03 -18.42
N LEU A 414 4.90 23.01 -18.51
CA LEU A 414 4.10 21.80 -18.33
C LEU A 414 4.34 20.80 -19.46
N ALA A 415 4.52 21.25 -20.69
CA ALA A 415 4.85 20.39 -21.81
C ALA A 415 6.21 19.71 -21.63
N GLU A 416 7.25 20.47 -21.25
CA GLU A 416 8.60 19.94 -21.01
C GLU A 416 8.61 18.95 -19.84
N ARG A 417 8.06 19.34 -18.67
CA ARG A 417 8.00 18.46 -17.49
C ARG A 417 7.12 17.24 -17.74
N GLY A 418 6.01 17.42 -18.46
CA GLY A 418 5.13 16.33 -18.85
C GLY A 418 5.82 15.29 -19.71
N ALA A 419 6.58 15.71 -20.71
CA ALA A 419 7.35 14.82 -21.56
C ALA A 419 8.40 14.00 -20.76
N LEU A 420 9.08 14.64 -19.80
CA LEU A 420 10.02 13.96 -18.92
C LEU A 420 9.31 12.99 -17.97
N PHE A 421 8.18 13.41 -17.40
CA PHE A 421 7.35 12.55 -16.54
C PHE A 421 6.90 11.28 -17.29
N ASP A 422 6.43 11.42 -18.54
CA ASP A 422 5.99 10.29 -19.36
C ASP A 422 7.13 9.30 -19.65
N ARG A 423 8.35 9.79 -19.90
CA ARG A 423 9.52 8.93 -20.07
C ARG A 423 9.80 8.13 -18.81
N TYR A 424 9.78 8.75 -17.61
CA TYR A 424 9.97 8.03 -16.35
C TYR A 424 8.81 7.07 -16.06
N ALA A 425 7.58 7.44 -16.36
CA ALA A 425 6.41 6.57 -16.16
C ALA A 425 6.41 5.34 -17.07
N ALA A 426 7.11 5.40 -18.20
CA ALA A 426 7.23 4.28 -19.16
C ALA A 426 8.31 3.25 -18.80
N VAL A 427 9.12 3.50 -17.77
CA VAL A 427 10.25 2.63 -17.39
C VAL A 427 10.11 2.13 -15.96
N GLU A 428 10.63 0.93 -15.70
CA GLU A 428 10.74 0.41 -14.34
C GLU A 428 11.99 0.94 -13.64
N PRO A 429 11.86 1.52 -12.42
CA PRO A 429 13.01 1.94 -11.64
C PRO A 429 13.84 0.75 -11.16
N ARG A 430 15.16 0.92 -11.02
CA ARG A 430 16.01 -0.10 -10.40
C ARG A 430 15.57 -0.36 -8.96
N PHE A 431 15.53 -1.62 -8.55
CA PHE A 431 15.07 -1.98 -7.21
C PHE A 431 16.01 -1.51 -6.10
N PHE A 432 17.33 -1.50 -6.37
CA PHE A 432 18.36 -0.97 -5.48
C PHE A 432 19.17 0.12 -6.18
N ILE A 433 19.59 1.12 -5.40
CA ILE A 433 20.62 2.10 -5.71
C ILE A 433 21.68 1.99 -4.59
N ALA A 434 22.88 1.50 -4.89
CA ALA A 434 23.90 1.21 -3.90
C ALA A 434 24.77 2.44 -3.53
N SER A 435 24.76 3.48 -4.36
CA SER A 435 25.42 4.77 -4.11
C SER A 435 24.76 5.88 -4.94
N GLN A 436 25.04 7.14 -4.60
CA GLN A 436 24.55 8.27 -5.41
C GLN A 436 25.14 8.30 -6.83
N ASP A 437 26.34 7.75 -7.01
CA ASP A 437 27.01 7.66 -8.31
C ASP A 437 26.38 6.58 -9.21
N GLU A 438 25.52 5.71 -8.64
CA GLU A 438 24.82 4.65 -9.35
C GLU A 438 23.35 4.98 -9.65
N VAL A 439 22.93 6.24 -9.42
CA VAL A 439 21.59 6.70 -9.82
C VAL A 439 21.50 6.65 -11.34
N PRO A 440 20.59 5.82 -11.91
CA PRO A 440 20.54 5.66 -13.36
C PRO A 440 20.00 6.93 -14.03
N THR A 441 20.54 7.24 -15.18
CA THR A 441 19.93 8.23 -16.09
C THR A 441 18.66 7.66 -16.71
N ILE A 442 17.81 8.52 -17.27
CA ILE A 442 16.59 8.04 -17.96
C ILE A 442 16.95 7.17 -19.17
N GLU A 443 18.05 7.49 -19.88
CA GLU A 443 18.53 6.70 -21.04
C GLU A 443 18.98 5.30 -20.61
N GLU A 444 19.59 5.15 -19.43
CA GLU A 444 19.95 3.84 -18.87
C GLU A 444 18.70 3.04 -18.47
N LEU A 445 17.70 3.69 -17.87
CA LEU A 445 16.42 3.03 -17.53
C LEU A 445 15.66 2.58 -18.79
N GLU A 446 15.64 3.40 -19.84
CA GLU A 446 15.05 3.04 -21.14
C GLU A 446 15.78 1.84 -21.78
N ALA A 447 17.10 1.78 -21.65
CA ALA A 447 17.89 0.64 -22.11
C ALA A 447 17.62 -0.63 -21.28
N ASP A 448 17.54 -0.50 -19.95
CA ASP A 448 17.16 -1.59 -19.03
C ASP A 448 15.75 -2.12 -19.40
N GLN A 449 14.79 -1.23 -19.66
CA GLN A 449 13.42 -1.58 -20.06
C GLN A 449 13.38 -2.31 -21.41
N ALA A 450 14.15 -1.83 -22.40
CA ALA A 450 14.25 -2.49 -23.69
C ALA A 450 14.86 -3.91 -23.59
N ALA A 451 15.86 -4.08 -22.70
CA ALA A 451 16.44 -5.39 -22.43
C ALA A 451 15.43 -6.36 -21.80
N ARG A 452 14.64 -5.86 -20.82
CA ARG A 452 13.56 -6.65 -20.17
C ARG A 452 12.43 -7.00 -21.14
N ALA A 453 12.06 -6.09 -22.06
CA ALA A 453 11.06 -6.35 -23.08
C ALA A 453 11.47 -7.46 -24.09
N ALA A 454 12.78 -7.72 -24.18
CA ALA A 454 13.32 -8.81 -25.01
C ALA A 454 13.36 -10.17 -24.28
N GLU A 455 12.94 -10.25 -23.01
CA GLU A 455 12.86 -11.50 -22.27
C GLU A 455 11.83 -12.44 -22.91
N ALA A 456 12.13 -13.73 -22.88
CA ALA A 456 11.27 -14.73 -23.52
C ALA A 456 9.93 -14.85 -22.77
N VAL A 457 8.85 -14.82 -23.51
CA VAL A 457 7.51 -15.18 -23.03
C VAL A 457 7.51 -16.64 -22.59
N ALA A 458 6.92 -16.93 -21.44
CA ALA A 458 6.85 -18.28 -20.93
C ALA A 458 5.94 -19.18 -21.79
N THR A 459 6.35 -20.41 -21.97
CA THR A 459 5.67 -21.43 -22.77
C THR A 459 5.13 -22.54 -21.87
N PRO A 460 4.19 -23.37 -22.36
CA PRO A 460 3.69 -24.49 -21.59
C PRO A 460 4.81 -25.40 -21.06
N GLY A 461 4.81 -25.63 -19.76
CA GLY A 461 5.82 -26.37 -19.01
C GLY A 461 6.86 -25.49 -18.30
N ASP A 462 6.93 -24.19 -18.61
CA ASP A 462 7.82 -23.28 -17.90
C ASP A 462 7.31 -23.00 -16.48
N VAL A 463 8.25 -22.90 -15.55
CA VAL A 463 7.99 -22.59 -14.14
C VAL A 463 8.67 -21.27 -13.78
N LEU A 464 7.88 -20.29 -13.40
CA LEU A 464 8.37 -19.05 -12.82
C LEU A 464 8.41 -19.20 -11.29
N THR A 465 9.48 -18.69 -10.69
CA THR A 465 9.65 -18.76 -9.22
C THR A 465 9.57 -17.39 -8.60
N GLY A 466 8.96 -17.34 -7.41
CA GLY A 466 8.86 -16.15 -6.58
C GLY A 466 8.91 -16.54 -5.10
N ALA A 467 8.43 -15.65 -4.24
CA ALA A 467 8.30 -15.92 -2.81
C ALA A 467 6.89 -16.47 -2.49
N ALA A 468 6.82 -17.50 -1.65
CA ALA A 468 5.58 -18.09 -1.15
C ALA A 468 4.79 -17.08 -0.29
N GLY A 469 3.73 -16.51 -0.82
CA GLY A 469 2.94 -15.47 -0.17
C GLY A 469 1.83 -16.03 0.71
N CYS A 470 0.88 -16.76 0.13
CA CYS A 470 -0.21 -17.42 0.82
C CYS A 470 -0.34 -18.86 0.32
N GLN A 471 -0.43 -19.81 1.25
CA GLN A 471 -0.48 -21.23 0.94
C GLN A 471 -1.71 -21.63 0.13
N GLY A 472 -1.55 -22.67 -0.67
CA GLY A 472 -2.59 -23.25 -1.49
C GLY A 472 -2.14 -23.40 -2.94
N VAL A 473 -2.91 -24.20 -3.71
CA VAL A 473 -2.71 -24.39 -5.14
C VAL A 473 -4.01 -24.06 -5.86
N ALA A 474 -3.92 -23.23 -6.87
CA ALA A 474 -5.07 -22.92 -7.72
C ALA A 474 -4.68 -22.93 -9.21
N ARG A 475 -5.66 -23.21 -10.05
CA ARG A 475 -5.53 -23.13 -11.51
C ARG A 475 -6.56 -22.17 -12.07
N GLY A 476 -6.16 -21.38 -13.02
CA GLY A 476 -7.03 -20.43 -13.71
C GLY A 476 -6.34 -19.82 -14.92
N ARG A 477 -7.10 -19.11 -15.73
CA ARG A 477 -6.49 -18.30 -16.80
C ARG A 477 -5.84 -17.08 -16.20
N ALA A 478 -4.64 -16.76 -16.62
CA ALA A 478 -3.94 -15.55 -16.20
C ALA A 478 -4.62 -14.32 -16.80
N ARG A 479 -4.92 -13.35 -15.96
CA ARG A 479 -5.38 -12.03 -16.38
C ARG A 479 -4.36 -10.98 -15.95
N ILE A 480 -3.72 -10.36 -16.93
CA ILE A 480 -2.73 -9.30 -16.69
C ILE A 480 -3.47 -7.99 -16.46
N VAL A 481 -3.36 -7.47 -15.27
CA VAL A 481 -3.97 -6.18 -14.87
C VAL A 481 -2.85 -5.23 -14.47
N MET A 482 -2.71 -4.12 -15.19
CA MET A 482 -1.69 -3.11 -14.94
C MET A 482 -2.20 -1.99 -14.01
N ASP A 483 -3.49 -1.65 -14.09
CA ASP A 483 -4.18 -0.67 -13.24
C ASP A 483 -5.49 -1.30 -12.72
N PRO A 484 -5.80 -1.22 -11.43
CA PRO A 484 -7.04 -1.78 -10.88
C PRO A 484 -8.32 -1.16 -11.48
N ALA A 485 -8.23 0.06 -12.05
CA ALA A 485 -9.33 0.68 -12.75
C ALA A 485 -9.64 0.02 -14.10
N ASP A 486 -8.66 -0.67 -14.68
CA ASP A 486 -8.80 -1.36 -15.98
C ASP A 486 -9.16 -2.86 -15.81
N ALA A 487 -9.45 -3.29 -14.58
CA ALA A 487 -9.77 -4.69 -14.28
C ALA A 487 -11.17 -5.16 -14.76
N ILE A 488 -11.77 -4.44 -15.69
CA ILE A 488 -13.09 -4.77 -16.25
C ILE A 488 -13.13 -6.14 -16.92
N ASP A 489 -11.99 -6.63 -17.41
CA ASP A 489 -11.86 -7.92 -18.08
C ASP A 489 -11.51 -9.09 -17.14
N LEU A 490 -11.32 -8.83 -15.83
CA LEU A 490 -11.03 -9.90 -14.86
C LEU A 490 -12.31 -10.69 -14.56
N GLU A 491 -12.33 -11.95 -15.00
CA GLU A 491 -13.44 -12.86 -14.78
C GLU A 491 -13.26 -13.65 -13.45
N PRO A 492 -14.37 -14.00 -12.77
CA PRO A 492 -14.30 -14.84 -11.57
C PRO A 492 -13.63 -16.19 -11.83
N GLY A 493 -12.66 -16.55 -10.98
CA GLY A 493 -11.88 -17.79 -11.13
C GLY A 493 -10.63 -17.66 -11.99
N GLU A 494 -10.34 -16.49 -12.55
CA GLU A 494 -9.06 -16.20 -13.19
C GLU A 494 -7.95 -15.96 -12.15
N VAL A 495 -6.70 -16.04 -12.60
CA VAL A 495 -5.52 -15.71 -11.82
C VAL A 495 -5.15 -14.25 -12.07
N LEU A 496 -5.24 -13.41 -11.06
CA LEU A 496 -4.82 -12.01 -11.14
C LEU A 496 -3.29 -11.95 -11.20
N VAL A 497 -2.76 -11.39 -12.28
CA VAL A 497 -1.32 -11.12 -12.45
C VAL A 497 -1.12 -9.60 -12.53
N ALA A 498 -0.36 -9.04 -11.59
CA ALA A 498 -0.20 -7.61 -11.44
C ALA A 498 1.28 -7.22 -11.23
N PRO A 499 1.70 -6.01 -11.61
CA PRO A 499 3.08 -5.57 -11.36
C PRO A 499 3.35 -5.38 -9.87
N ILE A 500 2.43 -4.77 -9.17
CA ILE A 500 2.44 -4.51 -7.72
C ILE A 500 1.01 -4.27 -7.28
N THR A 501 0.68 -4.48 -6.00
CA THR A 501 -0.66 -4.19 -5.50
C THR A 501 -0.64 -3.23 -4.31
N ASP A 502 -1.66 -2.41 -4.22
CA ASP A 502 -1.99 -1.55 -3.10
C ASP A 502 -3.42 -1.83 -2.61
N PRO A 503 -3.92 -1.17 -1.56
CA PRO A 503 -5.25 -1.45 -1.04
C PRO A 503 -6.41 -1.31 -2.03
N SER A 504 -6.28 -0.54 -3.11
CA SER A 504 -7.32 -0.44 -4.14
C SER A 504 -7.53 -1.73 -4.93
N TRP A 505 -6.52 -2.63 -4.94
CA TRP A 505 -6.59 -3.94 -5.57
C TRP A 505 -7.35 -4.99 -4.75
N THR A 506 -7.53 -4.76 -3.44
CA THR A 506 -8.18 -5.75 -2.55
C THR A 506 -9.51 -6.27 -3.08
N PRO A 507 -10.39 -5.44 -3.66
CA PRO A 507 -11.66 -5.92 -4.21
C PRO A 507 -11.50 -6.93 -5.35
N LEU A 508 -10.39 -6.89 -6.09
CA LEU A 508 -10.10 -7.78 -7.22
C LEU A 508 -9.57 -9.15 -6.76
N PHE A 509 -9.07 -9.26 -5.53
CA PHE A 509 -8.62 -10.53 -4.99
C PHE A 509 -9.78 -11.49 -4.75
N LEU A 510 -10.93 -10.98 -4.29
CA LEU A 510 -12.09 -11.82 -3.98
C LEU A 510 -12.56 -12.70 -5.16
N PRO A 511 -12.74 -12.16 -6.38
CA PRO A 511 -13.12 -12.99 -7.52
C PRO A 511 -11.97 -13.86 -8.07
N SER A 512 -10.72 -13.60 -7.70
CA SER A 512 -9.55 -14.28 -8.25
C SER A 512 -9.33 -15.67 -7.64
N ALA A 513 -8.92 -16.64 -8.47
CA ALA A 513 -8.53 -17.97 -8.02
C ALA A 513 -7.17 -17.96 -7.28
N ALA A 514 -6.26 -17.11 -7.74
CA ALA A 514 -4.94 -16.86 -7.15
C ALA A 514 -4.44 -15.47 -7.52
N VAL A 515 -3.37 -15.02 -6.86
CA VAL A 515 -2.72 -13.74 -7.11
C VAL A 515 -1.23 -13.95 -7.34
N VAL A 516 -0.71 -13.33 -8.40
CA VAL A 516 0.72 -13.32 -8.77
C VAL A 516 1.14 -11.86 -8.94
N VAL A 517 2.25 -11.46 -8.32
CA VAL A 517 2.78 -10.10 -8.49
C VAL A 517 4.26 -10.10 -8.80
N ASP A 518 4.68 -9.18 -9.69
CA ASP A 518 6.09 -9.01 -10.06
C ASP A 518 6.92 -8.59 -8.86
N VAL A 519 6.43 -7.61 -8.11
CA VAL A 519 7.13 -7.01 -6.96
C VAL A 519 6.32 -7.22 -5.69
N GLY A 520 6.95 -7.77 -4.65
CA GLY A 520 6.32 -7.96 -3.35
C GLY A 520 7.26 -8.65 -2.38
N ALA A 521 6.93 -8.59 -1.09
CA ALA A 521 7.65 -9.25 0.00
C ALA A 521 6.65 -9.99 0.90
N LEU A 522 7.15 -10.77 1.85
CA LEU A 522 6.29 -11.55 2.77
C LEU A 522 5.37 -10.69 3.66
N MET A 523 5.67 -9.40 3.78
CA MET A 523 4.86 -8.41 4.51
C MET A 523 4.21 -7.39 3.56
N SER A 524 4.19 -7.66 2.25
CA SER A 524 3.55 -6.81 1.23
C SER A 524 2.03 -6.82 1.35
N HIS A 525 1.40 -5.82 0.74
CA HIS A 525 -0.06 -5.72 0.64
C HIS A 525 -0.67 -6.99 0.02
N ALA A 526 -0.12 -7.47 -1.10
CA ALA A 526 -0.60 -8.67 -1.78
C ALA A 526 -0.67 -9.88 -0.84
N VAL A 527 0.42 -10.11 -0.08
CA VAL A 527 0.52 -11.24 0.84
C VAL A 527 -0.42 -11.10 2.04
N ILE A 528 -0.51 -9.90 2.61
CA ILE A 528 -1.40 -9.64 3.76
C ILE A 528 -2.85 -9.92 3.36
N VAL A 529 -3.31 -9.32 2.26
CA VAL A 529 -4.70 -9.49 1.80
C VAL A 529 -4.99 -10.91 1.34
N ALA A 530 -4.07 -11.53 0.57
CA ALA A 530 -4.24 -12.90 0.13
C ALA A 530 -4.38 -13.88 1.31
N ARG A 531 -3.63 -13.67 2.39
CA ARG A 531 -3.74 -14.47 3.63
C ARG A 531 -5.07 -14.24 4.35
N GLU A 532 -5.51 -12.99 4.46
CA GLU A 532 -6.81 -12.66 5.06
C GLU A 532 -7.98 -13.25 4.27
N LEU A 533 -7.85 -13.31 2.96
CA LEU A 533 -8.86 -13.86 2.07
C LEU A 533 -8.67 -15.38 1.78
N GLY A 534 -7.56 -15.99 2.23
CA GLY A 534 -7.26 -17.40 1.98
C GLY A 534 -7.04 -17.75 0.51
N ILE A 535 -6.49 -16.81 -0.28
CA ILE A 535 -6.26 -16.94 -1.72
C ILE A 535 -4.79 -17.30 -1.95
N PRO A 536 -4.46 -18.37 -2.73
CA PRO A 536 -3.07 -18.68 -3.08
C PRO A 536 -2.38 -17.49 -3.69
N CYS A 537 -1.15 -17.17 -3.21
CA CYS A 537 -0.43 -15.99 -3.65
C CYS A 537 1.06 -16.26 -3.79
N VAL A 538 1.63 -15.85 -4.91
CA VAL A 538 3.07 -15.84 -5.18
C VAL A 538 3.50 -14.42 -5.48
N VAL A 539 4.51 -13.91 -4.78
CA VAL A 539 5.03 -12.56 -4.94
C VAL A 539 6.49 -12.58 -5.36
N ALA A 540 7.02 -11.44 -5.81
CA ALA A 540 8.39 -11.32 -6.34
C ALA A 540 8.65 -12.31 -7.50
N VAL A 541 7.67 -12.50 -8.37
CA VAL A 541 7.84 -13.29 -9.61
C VAL A 541 8.36 -12.36 -10.70
N ASP A 542 9.66 -12.36 -10.91
CA ASP A 542 10.32 -11.41 -11.82
C ASP A 542 9.71 -11.43 -13.22
N GLY A 543 9.14 -10.30 -13.63
CA GLY A 543 8.50 -10.10 -14.91
C GLY A 543 7.26 -10.96 -15.16
N ALA A 544 6.51 -11.40 -14.15
CA ALA A 544 5.30 -12.20 -14.35
C ALA A 544 4.33 -11.53 -15.35
N THR A 545 4.10 -10.23 -15.21
CA THR A 545 3.21 -9.45 -16.10
C THR A 545 3.67 -9.40 -17.56
N ARG A 546 4.96 -9.62 -17.83
CA ARG A 546 5.54 -9.62 -19.18
C ARG A 546 5.74 -11.02 -19.73
N ARG A 547 6.05 -11.97 -18.85
CA ARG A 547 6.44 -13.33 -19.22
C ARG A 547 5.26 -14.27 -19.30
N ILE A 548 4.25 -14.09 -18.47
CA ILE A 548 3.03 -14.91 -18.52
C ILE A 548 2.12 -14.33 -19.62
N PRO A 549 1.72 -15.12 -20.64
CA PRO A 549 0.77 -14.65 -21.64
C PRO A 549 -0.60 -14.36 -21.02
N ASP A 550 -1.23 -13.24 -21.38
CA ASP A 550 -2.61 -12.98 -20.98
C ASP A 550 -3.55 -14.07 -21.52
N GLY A 551 -4.44 -14.59 -20.67
CA GLY A 551 -5.33 -15.71 -21.00
C GLY A 551 -4.69 -17.11 -20.92
N ALA A 552 -3.38 -17.25 -20.68
CA ALA A 552 -2.72 -18.55 -20.50
C ALA A 552 -3.29 -19.29 -19.29
N LEU A 553 -3.47 -20.61 -19.39
CA LEU A 553 -3.82 -21.43 -18.23
C LEU A 553 -2.59 -21.64 -17.35
N VAL A 554 -2.67 -21.23 -16.09
CA VAL A 554 -1.56 -21.34 -15.14
C VAL A 554 -1.97 -22.09 -13.87
N GLU A 555 -0.99 -22.75 -13.24
CA GLU A 555 -1.10 -23.27 -11.88
C GLU A 555 -0.23 -22.41 -10.95
N VAL A 556 -0.83 -21.88 -9.91
CA VAL A 556 -0.16 -21.09 -8.88
C VAL A 556 -0.06 -21.92 -7.61
N ASP A 557 1.17 -22.25 -7.20
CA ASP A 557 1.44 -22.91 -5.92
C ASP A 557 2.01 -21.87 -4.93
N GLY A 558 1.12 -21.28 -4.14
CA GLY A 558 1.47 -20.31 -3.12
C GLY A 558 2.22 -20.92 -1.93
N THR A 559 2.31 -22.25 -1.83
CA THR A 559 3.10 -22.96 -0.82
C THR A 559 4.56 -23.11 -1.26
N ALA A 560 4.75 -23.47 -2.53
CA ALA A 560 6.07 -23.62 -3.13
C ALA A 560 6.65 -22.31 -3.66
N GLY A 561 5.82 -21.26 -3.83
CA GLY A 561 6.23 -20.00 -4.45
C GLY A 561 6.47 -20.12 -5.95
N THR A 562 5.65 -20.89 -6.66
CA THR A 562 5.83 -21.15 -8.10
C THR A 562 4.58 -20.88 -8.92
N VAL A 563 4.77 -20.47 -10.16
CA VAL A 563 3.74 -20.32 -11.19
C VAL A 563 4.14 -21.14 -12.39
N THR A 564 3.33 -22.15 -12.75
CA THR A 564 3.57 -23.03 -13.90
C THR A 564 2.62 -22.69 -15.02
N VAL A 565 3.12 -22.40 -16.22
CA VAL A 565 2.30 -22.25 -17.42
C VAL A 565 1.89 -23.64 -17.92
N LEU A 566 0.58 -23.90 -17.99
CA LEU A 566 0.03 -25.19 -18.40
C LEU A 566 -0.37 -25.19 -19.88
N GLU A 567 -1.00 -24.10 -20.35
CA GLU A 567 -1.43 -23.86 -21.72
C GLU A 567 -1.20 -22.39 -22.07
N GLY A 568 -0.83 -22.11 -23.32
CA GLY A 568 -0.57 -20.76 -23.82
C GLY A 568 -1.77 -20.14 -24.54
#